data_34109498dc399e739ffb9c5c01cbc8a3
#
_entry.id   34109498dc399e739ffb9c5c01cbc8a3
#
_cell.length_a   1.000
_cell.length_b   1.000
_cell.length_c   1.000
_cell.angle_alpha   90.00
_cell.angle_beta   90.00
_cell.angle_gamma   90.00
#
_symmetry.space_group_name_H-M   'P 1'
#
loop_
_entity.id
_entity.type
_entity.pdbx_description
1 polymer ?
#
loop_
_entity_poly.entity_id
_entity_poly.type
_entity_poly.pdbx_seq_one_letter_code
_entity_poly.pdbx_strand_id
1 'polypeptide(L)'
;MYNLFNINYTIMHPIFKIFNKKLVTSNFILIYFVIILCIQFINCKSNLKSEKLKSKVEISQINKTIIALQLGANNPCEDKYFIKEITISNKTGYIMAIFDGHGGWILSQYANLLFYPYFLEEYNSNKNIEKIEERRIINSLNKTFARIEEEFKLISFSKYFEGNKKYKNLGTCALVILIINNKLYTANLGDSKAILLTKDETKKENHGTFGYKKITKVYNCRKTEEQKKLKEKWPYMDDIYKCKRKKVCYVKGRLQPTSTLGDFYLKSPFYNLDTKKINNDKYINDKIEKYEGPFISSIPDIKIFNLTINDKYLVIGSDGLWDYLNSKEIAKLTEELLDNREQNFNDNENSDKIALGLMKEVIEKSAKKSGIDFLNILDMQLGKRLRRIHDDISIIICDLSKISEN
;
A
#
# COMPACT_ATOMS: atom_id res chain seq x y z
N MET A 1 13.01 -4.61 -34.58
CA MET A 1 13.74 -3.50 -35.26
C MET A 1 13.42 -3.37 -36.74
N TYR A 2 13.25 -4.45 -37.50
CA TYR A 2 12.97 -4.38 -38.95
C TYR A 2 11.60 -3.80 -39.34
N ASN A 3 10.56 -3.94 -38.54
CA ASN A 3 9.22 -3.43 -38.86
C ASN A 3 9.00 -1.93 -38.54
N LEU A 4 9.82 -1.32 -37.71
CA LEU A 4 9.74 0.12 -37.39
C LEU A 4 10.38 0.98 -38.52
N PHE A 5 11.33 0.44 -39.23
CA PHE A 5 11.94 1.15 -40.37
C PHE A 5 11.04 1.21 -41.61
N ASN A 6 10.20 0.20 -41.84
CA ASN A 6 9.28 0.17 -42.98
C ASN A 6 8.10 1.14 -42.88
N ILE A 7 7.59 1.39 -41.65
CA ILE A 7 6.49 2.36 -41.45
C ILE A 7 7.00 3.79 -41.69
N ASN A 8 8.23 4.09 -41.30
CA ASN A 8 8.81 5.42 -41.54
C ASN A 8 9.09 5.71 -43.03
N TYR A 9 9.42 4.71 -43.84
CA TYR A 9 9.72 4.90 -45.26
C TYR A 9 8.46 5.24 -46.07
N THR A 10 7.31 4.67 -45.72
CA THR A 10 6.04 4.88 -46.45
C THR A 10 5.44 6.27 -46.16
N ILE A 11 5.70 6.85 -45.00
CA ILE A 11 5.25 8.20 -44.64
C ILE A 11 6.24 9.28 -45.14
N MET A 12 7.53 8.98 -45.21
CA MET A 12 8.58 9.94 -45.55
C MET A 12 8.70 10.20 -47.05
N HIS A 13 8.39 9.21 -47.91
CA HIS A 13 8.55 9.32 -49.36
C HIS A 13 7.65 10.39 -50.00
N PRO A 14 6.40 10.60 -49.61
CA PRO A 14 5.59 11.70 -50.17
C PRO A 14 6.07 13.09 -49.70
N ILE A 15 6.62 13.20 -48.52
CA ILE A 15 7.06 14.47 -47.91
C ILE A 15 8.35 14.96 -48.60
N PHE A 16 9.27 14.06 -48.90
CA PHE A 16 10.51 14.40 -49.65
C PHE A 16 10.24 14.91 -51.08
N LYS A 17 9.17 14.48 -51.73
CA LYS A 17 8.77 14.99 -53.06
C LYS A 17 8.23 16.42 -53.07
N ILE A 18 7.70 16.88 -51.92
CA ILE A 18 7.16 18.25 -51.78
C ILE A 18 8.30 19.26 -51.50
N PHE A 19 9.40 18.80 -50.91
CA PHE A 19 10.51 19.67 -50.49
C PHE A 19 11.45 20.17 -51.61
N ASN A 20 11.37 19.62 -52.78
CA ASN A 20 12.28 19.98 -53.88
C ASN A 20 11.90 21.26 -54.65
N LYS A 21 10.97 22.10 -54.16
CA LYS A 21 10.47 23.27 -54.92
C LYS A 21 10.49 24.63 -54.23
N LYS A 22 11.03 24.84 -53.03
CA LYS A 22 11.32 26.21 -52.52
C LYS A 22 12.28 26.24 -51.35
N LEU A 23 13.50 26.66 -51.62
CA LEU A 23 14.52 27.09 -50.62
C LEU A 23 14.15 28.49 -50.13
N VAL A 24 13.47 28.67 -49.00
CA VAL A 24 13.56 29.89 -48.17
C VAL A 24 13.02 29.73 -46.71
N THR A 25 12.45 28.56 -46.35
CA THR A 25 11.93 28.36 -44.99
C THR A 25 12.58 27.20 -44.23
N SER A 26 13.83 26.86 -44.53
CA SER A 26 14.46 25.58 -44.15
C SER A 26 14.65 25.40 -42.64
N ASN A 27 14.87 26.44 -41.87
CA ASN A 27 15.16 26.31 -40.43
C ASN A 27 13.91 26.04 -39.60
N PHE A 28 12.77 26.66 -39.91
CA PHE A 28 11.53 26.42 -39.16
C PHE A 28 10.95 25.03 -39.39
N ILE A 29 11.03 24.53 -40.60
CA ILE A 29 10.52 23.20 -40.97
C ILE A 29 11.41 22.11 -40.37
N LEU A 30 12.72 22.30 -40.36
CA LEU A 30 13.65 21.36 -39.71
C LEU A 30 13.44 21.31 -38.18
N ILE A 31 13.26 22.46 -37.54
CA ILE A 31 12.95 22.54 -36.11
C ILE A 31 11.63 21.85 -35.81
N TYR A 32 10.57 22.11 -36.61
CA TYR A 32 9.26 21.45 -36.44
C TYR A 32 9.36 19.93 -36.60
N PHE A 33 10.13 19.45 -37.54
CA PHE A 33 10.36 18.03 -37.78
C PHE A 33 11.15 17.36 -36.66
N VAL A 34 12.17 18.03 -36.12
CA VAL A 34 12.90 17.57 -34.92
C VAL A 34 12.02 17.53 -33.71
N ILE A 35 11.13 18.50 -33.51
CA ILE A 35 10.17 18.52 -32.41
C ILE A 35 9.20 17.33 -32.54
N ILE A 36 8.63 17.06 -33.72
CA ILE A 36 7.75 15.91 -33.94
C ILE A 36 8.47 14.59 -33.66
N LEU A 37 9.70 14.42 -34.15
CA LEU A 37 10.50 13.23 -33.88
C LEU A 37 10.81 13.07 -32.39
N CYS A 38 11.12 14.16 -31.68
CA CYS A 38 11.32 14.14 -30.26
C CYS A 38 10.03 13.75 -29.51
N ILE A 39 8.88 14.29 -29.91
CA ILE A 39 7.57 13.93 -29.32
C ILE A 39 7.25 12.45 -29.56
N GLN A 40 7.44 11.95 -30.79
CA GLN A 40 7.23 10.53 -31.10
C GLN A 40 8.19 9.62 -30.32
N PHE A 41 9.45 10.01 -30.16
CA PHE A 41 10.43 9.26 -29.38
C PHE A 41 10.07 9.24 -27.88
N ILE A 42 9.62 10.38 -27.33
CA ILE A 42 9.16 10.50 -25.95
C ILE A 42 7.92 9.61 -25.74
N ASN A 43 6.94 9.65 -26.64
CA ASN A 43 5.73 8.82 -26.58
C ASN A 43 6.05 7.33 -26.69
N CYS A 44 6.93 6.93 -27.60
CA CYS A 44 7.39 5.54 -27.73
C CYS A 44 8.08 5.05 -26.43
N LYS A 45 8.96 5.87 -25.84
CA LYS A 45 9.64 5.54 -24.59
C LYS A 45 8.67 5.48 -23.41
N SER A 46 7.66 6.34 -23.37
CA SER A 46 6.61 6.34 -22.35
C SER A 46 5.73 5.09 -22.44
N ASN A 47 5.32 4.70 -23.65
CA ASN A 47 4.54 3.48 -23.88
C ASN A 47 5.33 2.22 -23.48
N LEU A 48 6.61 2.13 -23.85
CA LEU A 48 7.48 1.02 -23.45
C LEU A 48 7.59 0.89 -21.94
N LYS A 49 7.73 2.01 -21.21
CA LYS A 49 7.76 2.01 -19.75
C LYS A 49 6.44 1.47 -19.15
N SER A 50 5.30 1.92 -19.69
CA SER A 50 3.97 1.50 -19.21
C SER A 50 3.70 0.03 -19.49
N GLU A 51 3.99 -0.47 -20.67
CA GLU A 51 3.84 -1.88 -21.02
C GLU A 51 4.73 -2.78 -20.15
N LYS A 52 5.99 -2.39 -19.98
CA LYS A 52 6.92 -3.15 -19.14
C LYS A 52 6.52 -3.15 -17.68
N LEU A 53 6.01 -2.03 -17.14
CA LEU A 53 5.48 -1.98 -15.79
C LEU A 53 4.29 -2.93 -15.65
N LYS A 54 3.31 -2.89 -16.56
CA LYS A 54 2.15 -3.80 -16.55
C LYS A 54 2.55 -5.28 -16.53
N SER A 55 3.63 -5.67 -17.21
CA SER A 55 4.12 -7.05 -17.24
C SER A 55 4.81 -7.49 -15.93
N LYS A 56 5.11 -6.58 -15.02
CA LYS A 56 5.81 -6.83 -13.76
C LYS A 56 4.94 -6.73 -12.52
N VAL A 57 3.78 -6.09 -12.62
CA VAL A 57 2.85 -5.95 -11.49
C VAL A 57 1.86 -7.10 -11.46
N GLU A 58 1.55 -7.59 -10.26
CA GLU A 58 0.39 -8.43 -10.03
C GLU A 58 -0.86 -7.55 -10.00
N ILE A 59 -1.91 -7.95 -10.72
CA ILE A 59 -3.14 -7.18 -10.87
C ILE A 59 -4.33 -8.04 -10.46
N SER A 60 -5.17 -7.52 -9.58
CA SER A 60 -6.48 -8.08 -9.23
C SER A 60 -7.55 -7.01 -9.31
N GLN A 61 -8.75 -7.35 -9.76
CA GLN A 61 -9.84 -6.38 -9.88
C GLN A 61 -11.22 -6.98 -9.61
N ILE A 62 -12.16 -6.15 -9.17
CA ILE A 62 -13.58 -6.48 -9.02
C ILE A 62 -14.40 -5.48 -9.84
N ASN A 63 -15.16 -5.98 -10.83
CA ASN A 63 -16.13 -5.23 -11.65
C ASN A 63 -15.62 -3.88 -12.19
N LYS A 64 -14.29 -3.76 -12.46
CA LYS A 64 -13.65 -2.49 -12.86
C LYS A 64 -13.86 -1.32 -11.88
N THR A 65 -14.37 -1.61 -10.69
CA THR A 65 -14.61 -0.65 -9.61
C THR A 65 -13.44 -0.59 -8.66
N ILE A 66 -12.88 -1.76 -8.33
CA ILE A 66 -11.74 -1.89 -7.41
C ILE A 66 -10.61 -2.57 -8.15
N ILE A 67 -9.45 -1.97 -8.11
CA ILE A 67 -8.20 -2.55 -8.61
C ILE A 67 -7.16 -2.59 -7.50
N ALA A 68 -6.45 -3.69 -7.42
CA ALA A 68 -5.27 -3.84 -6.59
C ALA A 68 -4.06 -4.14 -7.47
N LEU A 69 -2.97 -3.42 -7.24
CA LEU A 69 -1.68 -3.62 -7.88
C LEU A 69 -0.62 -3.93 -6.83
N GLN A 70 0.25 -4.89 -7.14
CA GLN A 70 1.40 -5.21 -6.31
C GLN A 70 2.66 -5.34 -7.16
N LEU A 71 3.73 -4.71 -6.71
CA LEU A 71 5.08 -4.83 -7.26
C LEU A 71 6.03 -5.22 -6.13
N GLY A 72 6.58 -6.43 -6.22
CA GLY A 72 7.53 -6.95 -5.22
C GLY A 72 8.92 -6.35 -5.38
N ALA A 73 9.61 -6.21 -4.26
CA ALA A 73 11.04 -5.95 -4.18
C ALA A 73 11.76 -7.07 -3.42
N ASN A 74 11.13 -7.61 -2.38
CA ASN A 74 11.59 -8.77 -1.62
C ASN A 74 11.37 -10.08 -2.39
N ASN A 75 12.09 -11.13 -2.01
CA ASN A 75 11.92 -12.49 -2.55
C ASN A 75 11.78 -13.51 -1.41
N PRO A 76 10.58 -14.05 -1.17
CA PRO A 76 9.28 -13.61 -1.75
C PRO A 76 8.86 -12.20 -1.31
N CYS A 77 7.91 -11.59 -2.04
CA CYS A 77 7.26 -10.33 -1.66
C CYS A 77 6.63 -10.49 -0.27
N GLU A 78 6.93 -9.56 0.65
CA GLU A 78 6.44 -9.60 2.03
C GLU A 78 5.04 -8.96 2.17
N ASP A 79 4.68 -8.04 1.26
CA ASP A 79 3.32 -7.51 1.15
C ASP A 79 2.33 -8.58 0.68
N LYS A 80 1.11 -8.52 1.21
CA LYS A 80 -0.04 -9.28 0.71
C LYS A 80 -1.27 -8.40 0.72
N TYR A 81 -2.23 -8.72 -0.17
CA TYR A 81 -3.50 -8.02 -0.22
C TYR A 81 -4.64 -8.96 -0.58
N PHE A 82 -5.85 -8.56 -0.27
CA PHE A 82 -7.06 -9.08 -0.88
C PHE A 82 -8.06 -7.98 -1.17
N ILE A 83 -8.90 -8.22 -2.17
CA ILE A 83 -10.13 -7.48 -2.45
C ILE A 83 -11.25 -8.50 -2.61
N LYS A 84 -12.39 -8.30 -1.94
CA LYS A 84 -13.53 -9.23 -1.98
C LYS A 84 -14.85 -8.47 -1.91
N GLU A 85 -15.83 -8.96 -2.64
CA GLU A 85 -17.22 -8.62 -2.41
C GLU A 85 -17.72 -9.32 -1.15
N ILE A 86 -18.60 -8.69 -0.40
CA ILE A 86 -19.17 -9.21 0.84
C ILE A 86 -20.65 -8.85 0.92
N THR A 87 -21.46 -9.78 1.43
CA THR A 87 -22.88 -9.53 1.73
C THR A 87 -23.08 -9.54 3.24
N ILE A 88 -23.56 -8.42 3.79
CA ILE A 88 -23.88 -8.24 5.19
C ILE A 88 -25.33 -7.74 5.29
N SER A 89 -26.19 -8.45 6.05
CA SER A 89 -27.59 -8.07 6.26
C SER A 89 -28.33 -7.78 4.94
N ASN A 90 -28.15 -8.64 3.93
CA ASN A 90 -28.72 -8.53 2.59
C ASN A 90 -28.26 -7.28 1.79
N LYS A 91 -27.16 -6.67 2.19
CA LYS A 91 -26.53 -5.56 1.47
C LYS A 91 -25.18 -5.99 0.95
N THR A 92 -24.92 -5.69 -0.32
CA THR A 92 -23.65 -5.93 -0.95
C THR A 92 -22.69 -4.79 -0.59
N GLY A 93 -21.44 -5.15 -0.33
CA GLY A 93 -20.36 -4.23 -0.02
C GLY A 93 -19.02 -4.82 -0.43
N TYR A 94 -17.94 -4.19 -0.04
CA TYR A 94 -16.59 -4.61 -0.39
C TYR A 94 -15.68 -4.56 0.83
N ILE A 95 -14.88 -5.61 0.99
CA ILE A 95 -13.81 -5.66 1.99
C ILE A 95 -12.48 -5.81 1.28
N MET A 96 -11.53 -4.99 1.66
CA MET A 96 -10.19 -4.97 1.09
C MET A 96 -9.14 -4.78 2.16
N ALA A 97 -7.96 -5.36 1.97
CA ALA A 97 -6.88 -5.27 2.93
C ALA A 97 -5.52 -5.23 2.26
N ILE A 98 -4.58 -4.55 2.92
CA ILE A 98 -3.13 -4.66 2.68
C ILE A 98 -2.49 -5.13 3.98
N PHE A 99 -1.65 -6.16 3.89
CA PHE A 99 -0.79 -6.69 4.94
C PHE A 99 0.66 -6.48 4.52
N ASP A 100 1.27 -5.42 5.02
CA ASP A 100 2.66 -5.03 4.76
C ASP A 100 3.55 -5.80 5.72
N GLY A 101 4.15 -6.88 5.23
CA GLY A 101 4.92 -7.85 6.00
C GLY A 101 6.37 -7.41 6.21
N HIS A 102 6.94 -7.79 7.35
CA HIS A 102 8.36 -7.60 7.62
C HIS A 102 8.96 -8.75 8.43
N GLY A 103 10.29 -8.92 8.28
CA GLY A 103 10.98 -10.06 8.87
C GLY A 103 10.72 -11.40 8.17
N GLY A 104 9.93 -11.39 7.11
CA GLY A 104 9.49 -12.51 6.29
C GLY A 104 7.99 -12.43 5.95
N TRP A 105 7.61 -13.04 4.85
CA TRP A 105 6.26 -13.02 4.26
C TRP A 105 5.21 -13.88 4.97
N ILE A 106 5.62 -14.73 5.92
CA ILE A 106 4.77 -15.81 6.46
C ILE A 106 3.54 -15.25 7.18
N LEU A 107 3.70 -14.23 8.02
CA LEU A 107 2.58 -13.68 8.78
C LEU A 107 1.64 -12.85 7.90
N SER A 108 2.15 -12.04 6.98
CA SER A 108 1.30 -11.31 6.04
C SER A 108 0.47 -12.26 5.18
N GLN A 109 1.05 -13.37 4.73
CA GLN A 109 0.33 -14.42 4.00
C GLN A 109 -0.71 -15.13 4.88
N TYR A 110 -0.37 -15.44 6.14
CA TYR A 110 -1.29 -16.05 7.10
C TYR A 110 -2.52 -15.13 7.33
N ALA A 111 -2.27 -13.85 7.60
CA ALA A 111 -3.32 -12.87 7.77
C ALA A 111 -4.17 -12.70 6.51
N ASN A 112 -3.54 -12.63 5.33
CA ASN A 112 -4.21 -12.51 4.05
C ASN A 112 -5.20 -13.67 3.75
N LEU A 113 -4.81 -14.88 4.08
CA LEU A 113 -5.64 -16.06 3.85
C LEU A 113 -6.81 -16.17 4.84
N LEU A 114 -6.59 -15.80 6.10
CA LEU A 114 -7.52 -16.09 7.19
C LEU A 114 -8.35 -14.90 7.65
N PHE A 115 -7.98 -13.66 7.30
CA PHE A 115 -8.72 -12.50 7.79
C PHE A 115 -10.18 -12.50 7.34
N TYR A 116 -10.44 -12.69 6.05
CA TYR A 116 -11.80 -12.66 5.52
C TYR A 116 -12.69 -13.77 6.09
N PRO A 117 -12.30 -15.07 6.08
CA PRO A 117 -13.12 -16.11 6.68
C PRO A 117 -13.35 -15.91 8.19
N TYR A 118 -12.33 -15.49 8.95
CA TYR A 118 -12.48 -15.22 10.38
C TYR A 118 -13.41 -14.04 10.63
N PHE A 119 -13.31 -12.97 9.84
CA PHE A 119 -14.24 -11.85 9.96
C PHE A 119 -15.69 -12.28 9.76
N LEU A 120 -15.97 -13.13 8.76
CA LEU A 120 -17.31 -13.66 8.51
C LEU A 120 -17.81 -14.54 9.67
N GLU A 121 -16.96 -15.42 10.19
CA GLU A 121 -17.28 -16.24 11.36
C GLU A 121 -17.61 -15.37 12.59
N GLU A 122 -16.77 -14.40 12.91
CA GLU A 122 -16.98 -13.48 14.04
C GLU A 122 -18.23 -12.61 13.83
N TYR A 123 -18.48 -12.14 12.61
CA TYR A 123 -19.68 -11.38 12.31
C TYR A 123 -20.95 -12.20 12.49
N ASN A 124 -20.96 -13.44 12.02
CA ASN A 124 -22.12 -14.33 12.13
C ASN A 124 -22.36 -14.80 13.57
N SER A 125 -21.31 -15.11 14.33
CA SER A 125 -21.43 -15.51 15.73
C SER A 125 -21.98 -14.41 16.64
N ASN A 126 -21.69 -13.13 16.32
CA ASN A 126 -22.16 -11.98 17.08
C ASN A 126 -23.59 -11.53 16.70
N LYS A 127 -24.27 -12.15 15.74
CA LYS A 127 -25.59 -11.73 15.24
C LYS A 127 -26.67 -11.68 16.32
N ASN A 128 -26.64 -12.59 17.28
CA ASN A 128 -27.62 -12.66 18.36
C ASN A 128 -27.22 -11.83 19.59
N ILE A 129 -25.97 -11.44 19.70
CA ILE A 129 -25.41 -10.73 20.87
C ILE A 129 -25.46 -9.22 20.66
N GLU A 130 -25.07 -8.75 19.46
CA GLU A 130 -25.02 -7.32 19.15
C GLU A 130 -26.07 -6.97 18.09
N LYS A 131 -27.08 -6.24 18.50
CA LYS A 131 -28.23 -5.82 17.66
C LYS A 131 -27.86 -4.63 16.75
N ILE A 132 -26.91 -3.81 17.15
CA ILE A 132 -26.47 -2.64 16.37
C ILE A 132 -25.41 -3.07 15.37
N GLU A 133 -25.72 -3.00 14.08
CA GLU A 133 -24.85 -3.49 13.00
C GLU A 133 -23.44 -2.88 13.05
N GLU A 134 -23.31 -1.58 13.29
CA GLU A 134 -22.00 -0.94 13.40
C GLU A 134 -21.13 -1.53 14.51
N ARG A 135 -21.71 -1.73 15.69
CA ARG A 135 -20.98 -2.34 16.83
C ARG A 135 -20.61 -3.78 16.51
N ARG A 136 -21.50 -4.51 15.81
CA ARG A 136 -21.20 -5.88 15.39
C ARG A 136 -20.03 -5.94 14.44
N ILE A 137 -19.96 -5.01 13.44
CA ILE A 137 -18.82 -4.91 12.52
C ILE A 137 -17.53 -4.58 13.28
N ILE A 138 -17.56 -3.56 14.17
CA ILE A 138 -16.39 -3.15 14.96
C ILE A 138 -15.90 -4.31 15.84
N ASN A 139 -16.80 -4.98 16.55
CA ASN A 139 -16.47 -6.10 17.43
C ASN A 139 -15.88 -7.25 16.64
N SER A 140 -16.44 -7.55 15.44
CA SER A 140 -15.95 -8.63 14.58
C SER A 140 -14.57 -8.31 14.02
N LEU A 141 -14.31 -7.06 13.60
CA LEU A 141 -12.97 -6.63 13.22
C LEU A 141 -11.97 -6.83 14.36
N ASN A 142 -12.27 -6.29 15.55
CA ASN A 142 -11.39 -6.44 16.72
C ASN A 142 -11.10 -7.91 17.06
N LYS A 143 -12.13 -8.77 17.07
CA LYS A 143 -11.98 -10.19 17.36
C LYS A 143 -11.16 -10.91 16.28
N THR A 144 -11.33 -10.55 15.02
CA THR A 144 -10.55 -11.10 13.92
C THR A 144 -9.06 -10.80 14.06
N PHE A 145 -8.71 -9.55 14.34
CA PHE A 145 -7.32 -9.17 14.62
C PHE A 145 -6.76 -9.92 15.82
N ALA A 146 -7.51 -9.98 16.93
CA ALA A 146 -7.09 -10.68 18.13
C ALA A 146 -6.89 -12.18 17.88
N ARG A 147 -7.78 -12.82 17.11
CA ARG A 147 -7.70 -14.23 16.77
C ARG A 147 -6.44 -14.54 15.93
N ILE A 148 -6.17 -13.75 14.88
CA ILE A 148 -4.97 -13.90 14.07
C ILE A 148 -3.70 -13.75 14.92
N GLU A 149 -3.67 -12.74 15.80
CA GLU A 149 -2.53 -12.50 16.70
C GLU A 149 -2.29 -13.70 17.62
N GLU A 150 -3.32 -14.20 18.31
CA GLU A 150 -3.18 -15.29 19.29
C GLU A 150 -2.86 -16.62 18.59
N GLU A 151 -3.50 -16.96 17.47
CA GLU A 151 -3.20 -18.19 16.76
C GLU A 151 -1.77 -18.17 16.18
N PHE A 152 -1.35 -17.05 15.59
CA PHE A 152 0.01 -16.95 15.06
C PHE A 152 1.06 -16.91 16.18
N LYS A 153 0.72 -16.38 17.34
CA LYS A 153 1.58 -16.42 18.54
C LYS A 153 1.89 -17.86 18.95
N LEU A 154 0.90 -18.75 18.93
CA LEU A 154 1.10 -20.17 19.23
C LEU A 154 2.01 -20.84 18.19
N ILE A 155 1.78 -20.58 16.88
CA ILE A 155 2.62 -21.06 15.80
C ILE A 155 4.06 -20.55 15.95
N SER A 156 4.19 -19.25 16.18
CA SER A 156 5.50 -18.59 16.37
C SER A 156 6.25 -19.15 17.56
N PHE A 157 5.55 -19.38 18.67
CA PHE A 157 6.12 -19.96 19.88
C PHE A 157 6.67 -21.36 19.62
N SER A 158 5.84 -22.27 19.07
CA SER A 158 6.27 -23.62 18.71
C SER A 158 7.52 -23.59 17.82
N LYS A 159 7.46 -22.86 16.70
CA LYS A 159 8.56 -22.78 15.74
C LYS A 159 9.83 -22.14 16.31
N TYR A 160 9.69 -21.16 17.19
CA TYR A 160 10.82 -20.53 17.86
C TYR A 160 11.55 -21.50 18.77
N PHE A 161 10.84 -22.33 19.54
CA PHE A 161 11.43 -23.33 20.45
C PHE A 161 11.90 -24.58 19.73
N GLU A 162 11.35 -24.91 18.55
CA GLU A 162 11.90 -25.91 17.62
C GLU A 162 13.24 -25.47 16.99
N GLY A 163 13.71 -24.24 17.27
CA GLY A 163 14.99 -23.72 16.79
C GLY A 163 14.88 -22.67 15.66
N ASN A 164 13.71 -22.45 15.09
CA ASN A 164 13.52 -21.44 14.06
C ASN A 164 13.37 -20.05 14.66
N LYS A 165 14.49 -19.43 15.03
CA LYS A 165 14.53 -18.12 15.69
C LYS A 165 13.97 -16.94 14.87
N LYS A 166 13.71 -17.13 13.56
CA LYS A 166 13.13 -16.08 12.73
C LYS A 166 11.69 -15.78 13.10
N TYR A 167 10.93 -16.77 13.58
CA TYR A 167 9.50 -16.62 13.87
C TYR A 167 9.19 -15.52 14.89
N LYS A 168 10.09 -15.18 15.80
CA LYS A 168 9.88 -14.09 16.76
C LYS A 168 9.85 -12.69 16.13
N ASN A 169 10.47 -12.54 14.94
CA ASN A 169 10.62 -11.26 14.24
C ASN A 169 9.64 -11.14 13.06
N LEU A 170 8.79 -12.14 12.82
CA LEU A 170 7.75 -12.05 11.81
C LEU A 170 6.69 -11.08 12.28
N GLY A 171 6.43 -10.06 11.48
CA GLY A 171 5.40 -9.06 11.74
C GLY A 171 4.70 -8.63 10.47
N THR A 172 3.58 -7.97 10.61
CA THR A 172 2.89 -7.30 9.52
C THR A 172 2.09 -6.10 10.01
N CYS A 173 2.24 -4.95 9.34
CA CYS A 173 1.22 -3.93 9.37
C CYS A 173 -0.04 -4.48 8.70
N ALA A 174 -1.20 -3.97 9.06
CA ALA A 174 -2.46 -4.43 8.50
C ALA A 174 -3.44 -3.27 8.39
N LEU A 175 -3.89 -3.00 7.19
CA LEU A 175 -4.94 -2.02 6.92
C LEU A 175 -6.10 -2.71 6.22
N VAL A 176 -7.23 -2.80 6.92
CA VAL A 176 -8.46 -3.38 6.41
C VAL A 176 -9.51 -2.29 6.25
N ILE A 177 -10.18 -2.28 5.11
CA ILE A 177 -11.29 -1.36 4.83
C ILE A 177 -12.51 -2.17 4.41
N LEU A 178 -13.63 -1.87 5.02
CA LEU A 178 -14.94 -2.39 4.66
C LEU A 178 -15.82 -1.21 4.22
N ILE A 179 -16.40 -1.33 3.03
CA ILE A 179 -17.41 -0.39 2.52
C ILE A 179 -18.72 -1.14 2.45
N ILE A 180 -19.73 -0.63 3.14
CA ILE A 180 -21.09 -1.16 3.09
C ILE A 180 -22.09 -0.06 3.46
N ASN A 181 -23.22 -0.01 2.75
CA ASN A 181 -24.32 0.90 3.07
C ASN A 181 -23.87 2.36 3.23
N ASN A 182 -23.10 2.90 2.29
CA ASN A 182 -22.52 4.26 2.30
C ASN A 182 -21.64 4.57 3.52
N LYS A 183 -21.21 3.53 4.26
CA LYS A 183 -20.26 3.65 5.35
C LYS A 183 -18.95 2.97 5.02
N LEU A 184 -17.87 3.63 5.38
CA LEU A 184 -16.52 3.13 5.25
C LEU A 184 -15.95 2.91 6.64
N TYR A 185 -15.57 1.67 6.94
CA TYR A 185 -14.89 1.27 8.17
C TYR A 185 -13.42 1.07 7.86
N THR A 186 -12.55 1.67 8.66
CA THR A 186 -11.11 1.40 8.60
C THR A 186 -10.68 0.68 9.86
N ALA A 187 -9.85 -0.36 9.74
CA ALA A 187 -9.15 -0.99 10.86
C ALA A 187 -7.66 -1.02 10.54
N ASN A 188 -6.87 -0.22 11.26
CA ASN A 188 -5.47 0.02 10.92
C ASN A 188 -4.50 -0.33 12.05
N LEU A 189 -3.49 -1.12 11.71
CA LEU A 189 -2.27 -1.38 12.50
C LEU A 189 -1.05 -1.00 11.67
N GLY A 190 -0.16 -0.19 12.20
CA GLY A 190 1.09 0.16 11.55
C GLY A 190 1.01 1.40 10.66
N ASP A 191 1.78 1.44 9.58
CA ASP A 191 2.06 2.63 8.81
C ASP A 191 1.55 2.61 7.36
N SER A 192 0.91 1.52 6.93
CA SER A 192 0.03 1.54 5.76
C SER A 192 -1.04 2.63 5.92
N LYS A 193 -1.49 3.24 4.83
CA LYS A 193 -2.36 4.42 4.89
C LYS A 193 -3.42 4.40 3.81
N ALA A 194 -4.57 5.01 4.13
CA ALA A 194 -5.64 5.28 3.17
C ALA A 194 -6.08 6.74 3.20
N ILE A 195 -6.53 7.22 2.03
CA ILE A 195 -7.15 8.54 1.85
C ILE A 195 -8.37 8.42 0.95
N LEU A 196 -9.32 9.33 1.14
CA LEU A 196 -10.39 9.60 0.16
C LEU A 196 -9.96 10.77 -0.71
N LEU A 197 -10.06 10.61 -2.02
CA LEU A 197 -9.96 11.71 -2.98
C LEU A 197 -11.37 12.30 -3.18
N THR A 198 -11.49 13.61 -3.02
CA THR A 198 -12.76 14.32 -3.04
C THR A 198 -12.79 15.34 -4.15
N LYS A 199 -13.94 15.48 -4.83
CA LYS A 199 -14.15 16.49 -5.85
C LYS A 199 -15.48 17.18 -5.62
N ASP A 200 -15.43 18.48 -5.37
CA ASP A 200 -16.64 19.30 -5.20
C ASP A 200 -17.08 19.86 -6.55
N GLU A 201 -18.04 19.19 -7.18
CA GLU A 201 -18.55 19.55 -8.50
C GLU A 201 -19.39 20.85 -8.50
N THR A 202 -19.77 21.36 -7.33
CA THR A 202 -20.52 22.60 -7.23
C THR A 202 -19.66 23.85 -7.39
N LYS A 203 -18.35 23.74 -7.24
CA LYS A 203 -17.38 24.83 -7.39
C LYS A 203 -16.92 24.96 -8.84
N LYS A 204 -17.67 25.70 -9.64
CA LYS A 204 -17.39 25.94 -11.07
C LYS A 204 -16.15 26.81 -11.36
N GLU A 205 -15.58 27.51 -10.37
CA GLU A 205 -14.57 28.55 -10.58
C GLU A 205 -13.11 28.07 -10.66
N ASN A 206 -12.79 26.87 -10.23
CA ASN A 206 -11.46 26.29 -10.41
C ASN A 206 -11.66 24.88 -10.93
N HIS A 207 -11.43 24.59 -12.21
CA HIS A 207 -11.45 23.24 -12.79
C HIS A 207 -11.16 22.18 -11.73
N GLY A 208 -12.23 21.80 -11.01
CA GLY A 208 -12.34 21.13 -9.72
C GLY A 208 -11.18 20.21 -9.38
N THR A 209 -10.13 20.75 -8.78
CA THR A 209 -8.96 19.99 -8.34
C THR A 209 -9.36 18.98 -7.27
N PHE A 210 -8.83 17.74 -7.36
CA PHE A 210 -9.06 16.76 -6.31
C PHE A 210 -8.50 17.27 -4.97
N GLY A 211 -9.37 17.31 -3.97
CA GLY A 211 -8.99 17.37 -2.56
C GLY A 211 -8.71 15.99 -2.00
N TYR A 212 -8.29 15.92 -0.74
CA TYR A 212 -8.14 14.63 -0.06
C TYR A 212 -8.55 14.71 1.42
N LYS A 213 -9.12 13.61 1.93
CA LYS A 213 -9.39 13.40 3.36
C LYS A 213 -8.52 12.25 3.86
N LYS A 214 -7.78 12.44 4.95
CA LYS A 214 -7.05 11.37 5.63
C LYS A 214 -8.03 10.55 6.46
N ILE A 215 -8.15 9.26 6.17
CA ILE A 215 -9.07 8.38 6.89
C ILE A 215 -8.34 7.39 7.82
N THR A 216 -7.03 7.28 7.72
CA THR A 216 -6.20 6.49 8.62
C THR A 216 -5.13 7.34 9.30
N LYS A 217 -4.64 6.86 10.44
CA LYS A 217 -3.47 7.39 11.16
C LYS A 217 -2.28 6.47 10.91
N VAL A 218 -1.08 7.03 10.87
CA VAL A 218 0.17 6.28 10.70
C VAL A 218 0.79 6.01 12.07
N TYR A 219 0.93 4.74 12.42
CA TYR A 219 1.49 4.24 13.68
C TYR A 219 2.94 3.82 13.49
N ASN A 220 3.85 4.81 13.47
CA ASN A 220 5.27 4.61 13.22
C ASN A 220 6.09 5.52 14.14
N CYS A 221 7.17 5.00 14.70
CA CYS A 221 8.07 5.67 15.63
C CYS A 221 8.79 6.91 15.04
N ARG A 222 8.74 7.10 13.70
CA ARG A 222 9.18 8.36 13.05
C ARG A 222 8.28 9.55 13.41
N LYS A 223 7.04 9.31 13.90
CA LYS A 223 6.09 10.35 14.27
C LYS A 223 6.31 10.80 15.71
N THR A 224 6.46 12.10 15.92
CA THR A 224 6.65 12.67 17.25
C THR A 224 5.50 12.37 18.21
N GLU A 225 4.26 12.30 17.68
CA GLU A 225 3.09 11.91 18.45
C GLU A 225 3.18 10.47 18.99
N GLU A 226 3.71 9.54 18.20
CA GLU A 226 3.90 8.15 18.66
C GLU A 226 5.06 8.04 19.64
N GLN A 227 6.15 8.79 19.44
CA GLN A 227 7.25 8.90 20.40
C GLN A 227 6.76 9.44 21.75
N LYS A 228 5.91 10.48 21.75
CA LYS A 228 5.31 11.04 22.95
C LYS A 228 4.47 10.00 23.70
N LYS A 229 3.57 9.28 23.01
CA LYS A 229 2.78 8.20 23.61
C LYS A 229 3.65 7.08 24.21
N LEU A 230 4.72 6.69 23.54
CA LEU A 230 5.67 5.71 24.06
C LEU A 230 6.29 6.19 25.36
N LYS A 231 6.77 7.45 25.42
CA LYS A 231 7.32 8.03 26.65
C LYS A 231 6.30 8.22 27.76
N GLU A 232 5.07 8.59 27.45
CA GLU A 232 3.97 8.68 28.42
C GLU A 232 3.64 7.33 29.05
N LYS A 233 3.64 6.26 28.25
CA LYS A 233 3.36 4.89 28.72
C LYS A 233 4.53 4.28 29.51
N TRP A 234 5.77 4.62 29.13
CA TRP A 234 6.98 4.11 29.78
C TRP A 234 7.93 5.28 30.16
N PRO A 235 7.56 6.13 31.13
CA PRO A 235 8.28 7.36 31.47
C PRO A 235 9.71 7.11 31.97
N TYR A 236 9.92 5.98 32.65
CA TYR A 236 11.22 5.62 33.24
C TYR A 236 12.12 4.80 32.31
N MET A 237 11.66 4.55 31.08
CA MET A 237 12.39 3.73 30.12
C MET A 237 13.07 4.61 29.07
N ASP A 238 14.35 4.92 29.28
CA ASP A 238 15.10 5.77 28.36
C ASP A 238 15.29 5.16 26.96
N ASP A 239 15.30 3.85 26.88
CA ASP A 239 15.50 3.11 25.63
C ASP A 239 14.19 2.65 24.97
N ILE A 240 13.02 3.18 25.40
CA ILE A 240 11.73 2.80 24.80
C ILE A 240 11.69 3.03 23.29
N TYR A 241 12.37 4.06 22.81
CA TYR A 241 12.72 4.21 21.41
C TYR A 241 14.12 4.77 21.23
N LYS A 242 14.74 4.43 20.10
CA LYS A 242 16.08 4.93 19.72
C LYS A 242 16.07 5.45 18.28
N CYS A 243 16.68 6.62 18.07
CA CYS A 243 16.78 7.24 16.76
C CYS A 243 18.23 7.14 16.26
N LYS A 244 18.44 6.54 15.09
CA LYS A 244 19.79 6.39 14.48
C LYS A 244 20.23 7.62 13.68
N ARG A 245 19.26 8.39 13.16
CA ARG A 245 19.45 9.67 12.44
C ARG A 245 18.27 10.57 12.78
N LYS A 246 18.37 11.89 12.52
CA LYS A 246 17.22 12.80 12.66
C LYS A 246 16.02 12.21 11.89
N LYS A 247 14.96 11.74 12.56
CA LYS A 247 13.71 11.16 12.05
C LYS A 247 13.68 9.66 11.76
N VAL A 248 14.75 8.89 11.94
CA VAL A 248 14.69 7.42 11.77
C VAL A 248 14.73 6.76 13.15
N CYS A 249 13.57 6.59 13.75
CA CYS A 249 13.39 6.10 15.12
C CYS A 249 12.72 4.71 15.13
N TYR A 250 13.06 3.92 16.13
CA TYR A 250 12.65 2.53 16.30
C TYR A 250 12.25 2.26 17.74
N VAL A 251 11.12 1.62 17.97
CA VAL A 251 10.72 1.08 19.27
C VAL A 251 11.80 0.10 19.75
N LYS A 252 12.32 0.29 20.95
CA LYS A 252 13.44 -0.47 21.53
C LYS A 252 14.65 -0.59 20.58
N GLY A 253 14.81 0.38 19.66
CA GLY A 253 15.86 0.39 18.66
C GLY A 253 15.74 -0.67 17.56
N ARG A 254 14.57 -1.32 17.39
CA ARG A 254 14.39 -2.51 16.55
C ARG A 254 13.30 -2.39 15.47
N LEU A 255 12.14 -1.82 15.76
CA LEU A 255 10.98 -1.77 14.88
C LEU A 255 10.48 -0.34 14.70
N GLN A 256 10.15 0.08 13.48
CA GLN A 256 9.59 1.40 13.21
C GLN A 256 8.08 1.50 13.49
N PRO A 257 7.21 0.60 13.04
CA PRO A 257 5.81 0.57 13.43
C PRO A 257 5.63 0.49 14.95
N THR A 258 4.63 1.21 15.49
CA THR A 258 4.27 1.19 16.92
C THR A 258 3.08 0.28 17.19
N SER A 259 2.49 -0.29 16.14
CA SER A 259 1.47 -1.34 16.22
C SER A 259 1.58 -2.27 15.01
N THR A 260 1.50 -3.58 15.24
CA THR A 260 1.58 -4.64 14.21
C THR A 260 0.88 -5.90 14.69
N LEU A 261 0.60 -6.84 13.80
CA LEU A 261 0.46 -8.25 14.16
C LEU A 261 1.86 -8.88 14.24
N GLY A 262 2.04 -9.85 15.11
CA GLY A 262 3.34 -10.51 15.30
C GLY A 262 4.35 -9.67 16.08
N ASP A 263 5.62 -9.71 15.69
CA ASP A 263 6.73 -9.04 16.38
C ASP A 263 6.82 -9.39 17.88
N PHE A 264 6.59 -10.67 18.19
CA PHE A 264 6.41 -11.14 19.57
C PHE A 264 7.61 -10.88 20.48
N TYR A 265 8.80 -10.65 19.92
CA TYR A 265 9.97 -10.23 20.69
C TYR A 265 9.79 -8.85 21.39
N LEU A 266 8.82 -8.03 20.92
CA LEU A 266 8.43 -6.76 21.55
C LEU A 266 7.15 -6.89 22.40
N LYS A 267 6.48 -8.06 22.36
CA LYS A 267 5.18 -8.27 23.03
C LYS A 267 5.22 -9.33 24.12
N SER A 268 6.28 -10.15 24.20
CA SER A 268 6.36 -11.24 25.15
C SER A 268 7.78 -11.48 25.64
N PRO A 269 7.97 -11.73 26.94
CA PRO A 269 9.29 -12.03 27.51
C PRO A 269 9.90 -13.33 26.98
N PHE A 270 9.08 -14.31 26.63
CA PHE A 270 9.51 -15.65 26.23
C PHE A 270 10.44 -15.67 25.01
N TYR A 271 10.25 -14.77 24.06
CA TYR A 271 11.10 -14.68 22.86
C TYR A 271 12.46 -14.01 23.12
N ASN A 272 12.68 -13.53 24.34
CA ASN A 272 13.95 -12.93 24.77
C ASN A 272 14.71 -13.81 25.75
N LEU A 273 14.23 -15.05 26.02
CA LEU A 273 14.88 -16.01 26.85
C LEU A 273 16.12 -16.62 26.15
N ASP A 274 17.16 -16.88 26.94
CA ASP A 274 18.27 -17.72 26.53
C ASP A 274 17.81 -19.19 26.54
N THR A 275 17.72 -19.78 25.34
CA THR A 275 17.24 -21.16 25.19
C THR A 275 18.09 -22.21 25.91
N LYS A 276 19.33 -21.88 26.27
CA LYS A 276 20.20 -22.76 27.08
C LYS A 276 19.80 -22.75 28.57
N LYS A 277 19.04 -21.77 29.02
CA LYS A 277 18.63 -21.57 30.41
C LYS A 277 17.15 -21.81 30.66
N ILE A 278 16.40 -22.34 29.70
CA ILE A 278 14.95 -22.54 29.81
C ILE A 278 14.55 -23.59 30.85
N ASN A 279 15.47 -24.46 31.29
CA ASN A 279 15.23 -25.41 32.36
C ASN A 279 15.50 -24.81 33.76
N ASN A 280 15.79 -23.52 33.86
CA ASN A 280 16.01 -22.82 35.12
C ASN A 280 14.80 -21.94 35.44
N ASP A 281 13.91 -22.42 36.30
CA ASP A 281 12.66 -21.71 36.66
C ASP A 281 12.94 -20.34 37.26
N LYS A 282 13.99 -20.19 38.10
CA LYS A 282 14.37 -18.90 38.66
C LYS A 282 14.74 -17.88 37.58
N TYR A 283 15.48 -18.33 36.56
CA TYR A 283 15.83 -17.47 35.42
C TYR A 283 14.61 -17.07 34.60
N ILE A 284 13.67 -17.99 34.38
CA ILE A 284 12.44 -17.72 33.63
C ILE A 284 11.58 -16.72 34.40
N ASN A 285 11.34 -16.98 35.70
CA ASN A 285 10.53 -16.12 36.56
C ASN A 285 11.12 -14.69 36.64
N ASP A 286 12.44 -14.57 36.86
CA ASP A 286 13.13 -13.26 36.86
C ASP A 286 12.95 -12.48 35.56
N LYS A 287 12.97 -13.18 34.40
CA LYS A 287 12.74 -12.55 33.11
C LYS A 287 11.30 -12.15 32.86
N ILE A 288 10.33 -12.91 33.36
CA ILE A 288 8.90 -12.62 33.28
C ILE A 288 8.57 -11.41 34.18
N GLU A 289 9.01 -11.43 35.41
CA GLU A 289 8.77 -10.36 36.39
C GLU A 289 9.36 -9.02 35.97
N LYS A 290 10.54 -9.03 35.32
CA LYS A 290 11.22 -7.82 34.81
C LYS A 290 10.73 -7.34 33.45
N TYR A 291 9.74 -8.00 32.86
CA TYR A 291 9.22 -7.62 31.55
C TYR A 291 8.15 -6.53 31.66
N GLU A 292 8.43 -5.37 31.12
CA GLU A 292 7.55 -4.19 31.16
C GLU A 292 6.67 -4.00 29.91
N GLY A 293 6.78 -4.90 28.91
CA GLY A 293 5.97 -4.85 27.67
C GLY A 293 4.49 -5.24 27.89
N PRO A 294 3.70 -5.31 26.82
CA PRO A 294 4.07 -5.20 25.42
C PRO A 294 4.42 -3.76 24.99
N PHE A 295 5.52 -3.61 24.23
CA PHE A 295 6.01 -2.30 23.79
C PHE A 295 5.32 -1.78 22.52
N ILE A 296 4.61 -2.64 21.79
CA ILE A 296 3.79 -2.32 20.62
C ILE A 296 2.41 -2.95 20.77
N SER A 297 1.42 -2.37 20.07
CA SER A 297 0.03 -2.83 20.11
C SER A 297 -0.29 -3.79 18.97
N SER A 298 -1.24 -4.71 19.19
CA SER A 298 -1.93 -5.49 18.15
C SER A 298 -3.41 -5.13 18.02
N ILE A 299 -3.84 -4.07 18.72
CA ILE A 299 -5.23 -3.60 18.69
C ILE A 299 -5.36 -2.57 17.54
N PRO A 300 -6.24 -2.81 16.56
CA PRO A 300 -6.41 -1.89 15.43
C PRO A 300 -7.10 -0.58 15.85
N ASP A 301 -6.70 0.53 15.21
CA ASP A 301 -7.47 1.78 15.25
C ASP A 301 -8.64 1.67 14.27
N ILE A 302 -9.86 1.59 14.80
CA ILE A 302 -11.07 1.46 13.98
C ILE A 302 -11.80 2.78 13.92
N LYS A 303 -12.13 3.23 12.69
CA LYS A 303 -12.91 4.44 12.42
C LYS A 303 -14.01 4.18 11.42
N ILE A 304 -15.05 4.99 11.50
CA ILE A 304 -16.21 4.96 10.60
C ILE A 304 -16.32 6.33 9.92
N PHE A 305 -16.56 6.31 8.62
CA PHE A 305 -16.81 7.48 7.81
C PHE A 305 -18.10 7.27 7.02
N ASN A 306 -18.95 8.29 6.98
CA ASN A 306 -20.07 8.33 6.04
C ASN A 306 -19.55 8.83 4.70
N LEU A 307 -19.73 8.05 3.66
CA LEU A 307 -19.37 8.43 2.29
C LEU A 307 -20.39 9.46 1.76
N THR A 308 -19.90 10.39 0.99
CA THR A 308 -20.68 11.44 0.35
C THR A 308 -20.48 11.41 -1.16
N ILE A 309 -21.36 12.05 -1.92
CA ILE A 309 -21.24 12.17 -3.38
C ILE A 309 -19.93 12.82 -3.84
N ASN A 310 -19.30 13.60 -2.97
CA ASN A 310 -18.02 14.25 -3.25
C ASN A 310 -16.81 13.32 -3.07
N ASP A 311 -16.96 12.20 -2.41
CA ASP A 311 -15.90 11.19 -2.24
C ASP A 311 -15.84 10.33 -3.51
N LYS A 312 -14.82 10.53 -4.34
CA LYS A 312 -14.73 9.90 -5.68
C LYS A 312 -13.89 8.62 -5.70
N TYR A 313 -12.72 8.67 -5.10
CA TYR A 313 -11.81 7.53 -5.06
C TYR A 313 -11.30 7.29 -3.66
N LEU A 314 -11.20 6.01 -3.31
CA LEU A 314 -10.44 5.55 -2.16
C LEU A 314 -9.07 5.06 -2.64
N VAL A 315 -8.00 5.55 -2.02
CA VAL A 315 -6.62 5.13 -2.28
C VAL A 315 -6.06 4.51 -1.02
N ILE A 316 -5.63 3.25 -1.11
CA ILE A 316 -4.99 2.49 -0.03
C ILE A 316 -3.59 2.11 -0.50
N GLY A 317 -2.59 2.17 0.37
CA GLY A 317 -1.23 1.75 0.04
C GLY A 317 -0.43 1.29 1.24
N SER A 318 0.55 0.39 0.99
CA SER A 318 1.64 0.08 1.91
C SER A 318 2.63 1.26 1.99
N ASP A 319 3.61 1.18 2.88
CA ASP A 319 4.62 2.23 3.02
C ASP A 319 5.46 2.40 1.74
N GLY A 320 5.57 1.35 0.90
CA GLY A 320 6.19 1.42 -0.41
C GLY A 320 5.59 2.49 -1.34
N LEU A 321 4.29 2.78 -1.23
CA LEU A 321 3.65 3.93 -1.89
C LEU A 321 3.94 5.23 -1.14
N TRP A 322 3.69 5.25 0.17
CA TRP A 322 3.65 6.48 0.97
C TRP A 322 5.02 7.06 1.30
N ASP A 323 6.10 6.30 1.18
CA ASP A 323 7.49 6.80 1.30
C ASP A 323 7.91 7.65 0.09
N TYR A 324 7.21 7.55 -1.04
CA TYR A 324 7.47 8.30 -2.27
C TYR A 324 6.44 9.37 -2.59
N LEU A 325 5.15 9.13 -2.25
CA LEU A 325 4.05 10.03 -2.59
C LEU A 325 3.29 10.46 -1.35
N ASN A 326 3.12 11.77 -1.18
CA ASN A 326 2.23 12.30 -0.17
C ASN A 326 0.78 12.46 -0.72
N SER A 327 -0.19 12.68 0.18
CA SER A 327 -1.61 12.75 -0.19
C SER A 327 -1.93 13.86 -1.21
N LYS A 328 -1.21 15.00 -1.15
CA LYS A 328 -1.39 16.11 -2.09
C LYS A 328 -0.86 15.77 -3.48
N GLU A 329 0.29 15.09 -3.55
CA GLU A 329 0.87 14.61 -4.81
C GLU A 329 -0.04 13.58 -5.48
N ILE A 330 -0.62 12.65 -4.69
CA ILE A 330 -1.57 11.66 -5.21
C ILE A 330 -2.82 12.35 -5.78
N ALA A 331 -3.40 13.31 -5.05
CA ALA A 331 -4.58 14.05 -5.53
C ALA A 331 -4.29 14.78 -6.85
N LYS A 332 -3.16 15.49 -6.94
CA LYS A 332 -2.73 16.18 -8.15
C LYS A 332 -2.48 15.22 -9.32
N LEU A 333 -1.73 14.15 -9.07
CA LEU A 333 -1.42 13.16 -10.11
C LEU A 333 -2.69 12.46 -10.62
N THR A 334 -3.65 12.18 -9.73
CA THR A 334 -4.95 11.60 -10.13
C THR A 334 -5.67 12.52 -11.12
N GLU A 335 -5.69 13.83 -10.86
CA GLU A 335 -6.29 14.79 -11.79
C GLU A 335 -5.58 14.79 -13.15
N GLU A 336 -4.25 14.88 -13.16
CA GLU A 336 -3.45 14.85 -14.38
C GLU A 336 -3.68 13.56 -15.20
N LEU A 337 -3.83 12.42 -14.52
CA LEU A 337 -4.10 11.14 -15.17
C LEU A 337 -5.51 11.05 -15.78
N LEU A 338 -6.50 11.66 -15.15
CA LEU A 338 -7.88 11.63 -15.63
C LEU A 338 -8.16 12.70 -16.71
N ASP A 339 -7.48 13.86 -16.66
CA ASP A 339 -7.65 14.94 -17.64
C ASP A 339 -6.95 14.64 -18.97
N ASN A 340 -5.92 13.79 -19.00
CA ASN A 340 -5.23 13.39 -20.23
C ASN A 340 -6.14 12.51 -21.11
N ARG A 341 -7.01 13.16 -21.90
CA ARG A 341 -7.96 12.53 -22.84
C ARG A 341 -7.33 11.89 -24.08
N GLU A 342 -6.02 12.04 -24.28
CA GLU A 342 -5.33 11.60 -25.50
C GLU A 342 -5.06 10.08 -25.61
N GLN A 343 -5.37 9.30 -24.60
CA GLN A 343 -5.30 7.84 -24.69
C GLN A 343 -6.74 7.30 -24.67
N ASN A 344 -7.12 6.60 -25.74
CA ASN A 344 -8.40 5.92 -26.00
C ASN A 344 -8.74 4.85 -24.93
N PHE A 345 -8.88 5.25 -23.67
CA PHE A 345 -9.40 4.40 -22.61
C PHE A 345 -10.86 4.78 -22.37
N ASN A 346 -11.74 3.78 -22.33
CA ASN A 346 -13.13 3.95 -21.92
C ASN A 346 -13.18 4.52 -20.50
N ASP A 347 -14.16 5.36 -20.17
CA ASP A 347 -14.39 5.93 -18.83
C ASP A 347 -14.50 4.85 -17.73
N ASN A 348 -14.69 3.60 -18.11
CA ASN A 348 -14.76 2.43 -17.23
C ASN A 348 -13.42 1.97 -16.62
N GLU A 349 -12.28 2.59 -16.97
CA GLU A 349 -10.92 2.15 -16.57
C GLU A 349 -10.16 3.20 -15.75
N ASN A 350 -10.85 4.15 -15.13
CA ASN A 350 -10.21 5.22 -14.35
C ASN A 350 -9.39 4.70 -13.16
N SER A 351 -9.89 3.67 -12.45
CA SER A 351 -9.14 3.05 -11.34
C SER A 351 -7.81 2.46 -11.80
N ASP A 352 -7.78 1.84 -12.97
CA ASP A 352 -6.57 1.25 -13.57
C ASP A 352 -5.54 2.33 -13.92
N LYS A 353 -6.01 3.43 -14.56
CA LYS A 353 -5.16 4.58 -14.89
C LYS A 353 -4.52 5.18 -13.64
N ILE A 354 -5.32 5.39 -12.59
CA ILE A 354 -4.84 5.94 -11.33
C ILE A 354 -3.81 4.99 -10.71
N ALA A 355 -4.14 3.71 -10.55
CA ALA A 355 -3.28 2.74 -9.89
C ALA A 355 -1.93 2.57 -10.60
N LEU A 356 -1.96 2.39 -11.93
CA LEU A 356 -0.74 2.27 -12.75
C LEU A 356 0.06 3.57 -12.80
N GLY A 357 -0.62 4.71 -12.85
CA GLY A 357 0.03 6.02 -12.81
C GLY A 357 0.77 6.27 -11.49
N LEU A 358 0.14 5.95 -10.36
CA LEU A 358 0.77 6.03 -9.04
C LEU A 358 1.98 5.09 -8.94
N MET A 359 1.83 3.83 -9.37
CA MET A 359 2.92 2.85 -9.38
C MET A 359 4.10 3.34 -10.24
N LYS A 360 3.82 3.85 -11.44
CA LYS A 360 4.83 4.41 -12.34
C LYS A 360 5.59 5.55 -11.68
N GLU A 361 4.88 6.50 -11.06
CA GLU A 361 5.50 7.66 -10.39
C GLU A 361 6.40 7.23 -9.22
N VAL A 362 6.00 6.21 -8.44
CA VAL A 362 6.85 5.64 -7.38
C VAL A 362 8.16 5.11 -7.96
N ILE A 363 8.10 4.33 -9.04
CA ILE A 363 9.32 3.78 -9.67
C ILE A 363 10.16 4.88 -10.32
N GLU A 364 9.57 5.93 -10.90
CA GLU A 364 10.29 7.08 -11.44
C GLU A 364 11.03 7.86 -10.34
N LYS A 365 10.38 8.08 -9.19
CA LYS A 365 11.03 8.69 -8.02
C LYS A 365 12.13 7.81 -7.44
N SER A 366 11.93 6.48 -7.42
CA SER A 366 12.94 5.51 -7.01
C SER A 366 14.15 5.52 -7.93
N ALA A 367 13.92 5.58 -9.25
CA ALA A 367 14.94 5.70 -10.27
C ALA A 367 15.78 6.97 -10.08
N LYS A 368 15.11 8.09 -9.89
CA LYS A 368 15.78 9.39 -9.63
C LYS A 368 16.62 9.35 -8.34
N LYS A 369 16.09 8.76 -7.26
CA LYS A 369 16.76 8.65 -5.96
C LYS A 369 17.98 7.74 -5.99
N SER A 370 17.90 6.63 -6.73
CA SER A 370 18.96 5.62 -6.84
C SER A 370 19.97 5.89 -7.94
N GLY A 371 19.68 6.77 -8.90
CA GLY A 371 20.48 6.98 -10.11
C GLY A 371 20.41 5.81 -11.12
N ILE A 372 19.43 4.91 -10.97
CA ILE A 372 19.24 3.74 -11.85
C ILE A 372 18.07 4.02 -12.80
N ASP A 373 18.22 3.71 -14.08
CA ASP A 373 17.15 3.90 -15.06
C ASP A 373 15.90 3.08 -14.70
N PHE A 374 14.72 3.64 -15.00
CA PHE A 374 13.42 3.03 -14.72
C PHE A 374 13.29 1.60 -15.27
N LEU A 375 13.67 1.38 -16.53
CA LEU A 375 13.58 0.05 -17.17
C LEU A 375 14.53 -0.95 -16.51
N ASN A 376 15.71 -0.49 -16.11
CA ASN A 376 16.68 -1.31 -15.40
C ASN A 376 16.18 -1.73 -14.03
N ILE A 377 15.45 -0.87 -13.30
CA ILE A 377 14.81 -1.24 -12.03
C ILE A 377 13.80 -2.36 -12.25
N LEU A 378 12.95 -2.26 -13.27
CA LEU A 378 11.97 -3.30 -13.59
C LEU A 378 12.61 -4.62 -14.07
N ASP A 379 13.83 -4.61 -14.56
CA ASP A 379 14.58 -5.81 -14.95
C ASP A 379 15.33 -6.46 -13.80
N MET A 380 15.45 -5.79 -12.66
CA MET A 380 16.15 -6.35 -11.51
C MET A 380 15.41 -7.55 -10.92
N GLN A 381 16.19 -8.54 -10.49
CA GLN A 381 15.66 -9.66 -9.74
C GLN A 381 15.22 -9.23 -8.33
N LEU A 382 14.12 -9.83 -7.87
CA LEU A 382 13.63 -9.64 -6.50
C LEU A 382 14.69 -10.00 -5.48
N GLY A 383 14.75 -9.25 -4.40
CA GLY A 383 15.66 -9.50 -3.28
C GLY A 383 16.44 -8.28 -2.82
N LYS A 384 17.47 -8.50 -2.03
CA LYS A 384 18.20 -7.46 -1.28
C LYS A 384 18.66 -6.25 -2.11
N ARG A 385 18.99 -6.45 -3.39
CA ARG A 385 19.47 -5.35 -4.24
C ARG A 385 18.32 -4.41 -4.61
N LEU A 386 17.21 -4.96 -5.07
CA LEU A 386 16.01 -4.21 -5.43
C LEU A 386 15.39 -3.54 -4.19
N ARG A 387 15.33 -4.27 -3.05
CA ARG A 387 14.84 -3.75 -1.76
C ARG A 387 15.57 -2.51 -1.24
N ARG A 388 16.81 -2.26 -1.66
CA ARG A 388 17.54 -1.01 -1.36
C ARG A 388 17.09 0.18 -2.19
N ILE A 389 16.41 -0.07 -3.30
CA ILE A 389 15.92 0.94 -4.23
C ILE A 389 14.51 1.35 -3.85
N HIS A 390 13.60 0.38 -3.71
CA HIS A 390 12.23 0.56 -3.22
C HIS A 390 11.80 -0.63 -2.36
N ASP A 391 10.74 -0.46 -1.57
CA ASP A 391 10.08 -1.54 -0.84
C ASP A 391 9.12 -2.31 -1.73
N ASP A 392 8.52 -3.38 -1.21
CA ASP A 392 7.30 -3.94 -1.79
C ASP A 392 6.25 -2.83 -1.87
N ILE A 393 5.52 -2.74 -2.97
CA ILE A 393 4.54 -1.69 -3.21
C ILE A 393 3.19 -2.34 -3.47
N SER A 394 2.23 -2.07 -2.60
CA SER A 394 0.84 -2.50 -2.77
C SER A 394 -0.06 -1.27 -2.82
N ILE A 395 -0.94 -1.21 -3.83
CA ILE A 395 -1.87 -0.10 -4.05
C ILE A 395 -3.25 -0.69 -4.34
N ILE A 396 -4.29 -0.19 -3.65
CA ILE A 396 -5.68 -0.48 -4.00
C ILE A 396 -6.37 0.85 -4.30
N ILE A 397 -7.04 0.92 -5.44
CA ILE A 397 -7.90 2.04 -5.84
C ILE A 397 -9.33 1.53 -5.94
N CYS A 398 -10.26 2.25 -5.33
CA CYS A 398 -11.68 1.98 -5.42
C CYS A 398 -12.40 3.22 -5.95
N ASP A 399 -13.15 3.06 -7.04
CA ASP A 399 -14.03 4.08 -7.60
C ASP A 399 -15.36 4.07 -6.81
N LEU A 400 -15.53 5.05 -5.94
CA LEU A 400 -16.68 5.14 -5.04
C LEU A 400 -17.96 5.56 -5.77
N SER A 401 -17.85 6.21 -6.94
CA SER A 401 -19.01 6.60 -7.73
C SER A 401 -19.79 5.40 -8.24
N LYS A 402 -19.08 4.29 -8.53
CA LYS A 402 -19.67 3.02 -8.99
C LYS A 402 -20.22 2.14 -7.87
N ILE A 403 -19.89 2.43 -6.61
CA ILE A 403 -20.41 1.67 -5.45
C ILE A 403 -21.78 2.21 -5.01
N SER A 404 -22.01 3.51 -5.15
CA SER A 404 -23.27 4.16 -4.74
C SER A 404 -24.45 3.87 -5.68
N GLU A 405 -24.22 3.23 -6.83
CA GLU A 405 -25.25 2.90 -7.82
C GLU A 405 -25.86 1.50 -7.64
N ASN A 406 -25.35 0.67 -6.74
CA ASN A 406 -25.83 -0.66 -6.37
C ASN A 406 -26.42 -0.65 -4.95
#